data_bcf8c47b0fc22700566b22722f3d8019
#
_entry.id   bcf8c47b0fc22700566b22722f3d8019
#
_cell.length_a   1.000
_cell.length_b   1.000
_cell.length_c   1.000
_cell.angle_alpha   90.00
_cell.angle_beta   90.00
_cell.angle_gamma   90.00
#
_symmetry.space_group_name_H-M   'P 1'
#
loop_
_entity.id
_entity.type
_entity.pdbx_description
1 polymer ?
#
loop_
_entity_poly.entity_id
_entity_poly.type
_entity_poly.pdbx_seq_one_letter_code
_entity_poly.pdbx_strand_id
1 'polypeptide(L)'
;GDSIAVYPPYNLHDKFLKKVCDCSAKLALALGTRGLVNIQYLIYDNELYVIEVNPRASRTVPYISKVTNVPMVELASRVMLGESLKDLGFGTGLYRTPPYFAVKVPVFSFEKLNDANSILGPEMKSTGEVLGLGKTMAEALFKGLSAAGFSVPSAGALKSTGIFISVDENDYQEIISLAKRFYDLGITLYATSGTAKAIRTIGI
;
A
#
# COMPACT_ATOMS: atom_id res chain seq x y z
N GLY A 1 1.87 10.28 -1.34
CA GLY A 1 0.49 10.37 -0.85
C GLY A 1 -0.50 9.56 -1.65
N ASP A 2 -0.34 9.50 -2.97
CA ASP A 2 -1.36 8.91 -3.88
C ASP A 2 -1.27 7.39 -4.05
N SER A 3 -0.34 6.72 -3.37
CA SER A 3 -0.18 5.27 -3.43
C SER A 3 -1.02 4.55 -2.37
N ILE A 4 -1.46 3.35 -2.71
CA ILE A 4 -1.95 2.38 -1.72
C ILE A 4 -0.75 1.87 -0.93
N ALA A 5 -0.91 1.77 0.40
CA ALA A 5 0.12 1.22 1.27
C ALA A 5 -0.45 0.12 2.16
N VAL A 6 0.35 -0.90 2.42
CA VAL A 6 -0.04 -2.04 3.27
C VAL A 6 0.93 -2.19 4.44
N TYR A 7 0.39 -2.51 5.62
CA TYR A 7 1.15 -2.87 6.79
C TYR A 7 0.50 -4.08 7.50
N PRO A 8 1.25 -5.08 7.95
CA PRO A 8 2.71 -5.26 7.75
C PRO A 8 3.07 -5.43 6.27
N PRO A 9 4.39 -5.32 5.92
CA PRO A 9 4.84 -5.53 4.55
C PRO A 9 4.34 -6.87 4.00
N TYR A 10 3.77 -6.85 2.80
CA TYR A 10 3.27 -8.04 2.13
C TYR A 10 4.37 -8.63 1.23
N ASN A 11 4.63 -9.92 1.37
CA ASN A 11 5.66 -10.65 0.61
C ASN A 11 7.10 -10.09 0.71
N LEU A 12 7.43 -9.37 1.79
CA LEU A 12 8.78 -8.92 2.05
C LEU A 12 9.59 -10.03 2.72
N HIS A 13 10.67 -10.46 2.08
CA HIS A 13 11.56 -11.49 2.63
C HIS A 13 12.34 -10.96 3.84
N ASP A 14 12.48 -11.78 4.90
CA ASP A 14 13.12 -11.41 6.17
C ASP A 14 14.52 -10.80 6.01
N LYS A 15 15.30 -11.26 5.03
CA LYS A 15 16.63 -10.69 4.75
C LYS A 15 16.58 -9.19 4.43
N PHE A 16 15.53 -8.74 3.72
CA PHE A 16 15.34 -7.33 3.41
C PHE A 16 14.84 -6.56 4.61
N LEU A 17 13.94 -7.16 5.40
CA LEU A 17 13.49 -6.54 6.64
C LEU A 17 14.67 -6.23 7.56
N LYS A 18 15.60 -7.18 7.72
CA LYS A 18 16.84 -6.98 8.48
C LYS A 18 17.72 -5.88 7.88
N LYS A 19 17.95 -5.92 6.54
CA LYS A 19 18.74 -4.87 5.85
C LYS A 19 18.12 -3.48 6.05
N VAL A 20 16.78 -3.35 5.95
CA VAL A 20 16.06 -2.09 6.18
C VAL A 20 16.26 -1.60 7.61
N CYS A 21 16.12 -2.47 8.61
CA CYS A 21 16.32 -2.10 10.02
C CYS A 21 17.75 -1.62 10.29
N ASP A 22 18.75 -2.38 9.83
CA ASP A 22 20.16 -2.06 10.02
C ASP A 22 20.53 -0.74 9.31
N CYS A 23 20.05 -0.53 8.10
CA CYS A 23 20.27 0.69 7.33
C CYS A 23 19.59 1.89 8.00
N SER A 24 18.34 1.74 8.43
CA SER A 24 17.59 2.79 9.11
C SER A 24 18.28 3.25 10.40
N ALA A 25 18.75 2.30 11.20
CA ALA A 25 19.49 2.61 12.43
C ALA A 25 20.77 3.40 12.13
N LYS A 26 21.58 2.96 11.15
CA LYS A 26 22.81 3.65 10.74
C LYS A 26 22.53 5.07 10.26
N LEU A 27 21.53 5.26 9.41
CA LEU A 27 21.16 6.58 8.87
C LEU A 27 20.65 7.52 9.97
N ALA A 28 19.75 7.06 10.82
CA ALA A 28 19.21 7.87 11.91
C ALA A 28 20.29 8.30 12.91
N LEU A 29 21.22 7.41 13.25
CA LEU A 29 22.35 7.72 14.13
C LEU A 29 23.35 8.68 13.48
N ALA A 30 23.70 8.46 12.21
CA ALA A 30 24.63 9.34 11.47
C ALA A 30 24.09 10.76 11.31
N LEU A 31 22.76 10.90 11.17
CA LEU A 31 22.10 12.20 11.08
C LEU A 31 21.82 12.84 12.46
N GLY A 32 22.10 12.15 13.55
CA GLY A 32 21.78 12.63 14.89
C GLY A 32 20.30 12.87 15.11
N THR A 33 19.43 12.10 14.45
CA THR A 33 17.98 12.30 14.47
C THR A 33 17.43 12.12 15.88
N ARG A 34 16.66 13.12 16.33
CA ARG A 34 15.83 13.03 17.53
C ARG A 34 14.37 13.26 17.17
N GLY A 35 13.51 12.31 17.52
CA GLY A 35 12.09 12.34 17.15
C GLY A 35 11.81 11.44 15.93
N LEU A 36 11.11 11.96 14.92
CA LEU A 36 10.67 11.20 13.77
C LEU A 36 11.65 11.31 12.60
N VAL A 37 11.81 10.20 11.90
CA VAL A 37 12.49 10.12 10.61
C VAL A 37 11.68 9.24 9.66
N ASN A 38 11.54 9.66 8.43
CA ASN A 38 10.95 8.86 7.35
C ASN A 38 12.04 8.52 6.34
N ILE A 39 12.20 7.25 6.06
CA ILE A 39 13.18 6.75 5.08
C ILE A 39 12.43 5.95 4.02
N GLN A 40 12.67 6.27 2.76
CA GLN A 40 12.12 5.54 1.63
C GLN A 40 13.17 4.64 1.02
N TYR A 41 12.78 3.40 0.81
CA TYR A 41 13.61 2.36 0.22
C TYR A 41 12.98 1.81 -1.05
N LEU A 42 13.84 1.32 -1.94
CA LEU A 42 13.47 0.51 -3.09
C LEU A 42 14.24 -0.81 -3.02
N ILE A 43 13.55 -1.91 -3.29
CA ILE A 43 14.18 -3.22 -3.49
C ILE A 43 14.07 -3.52 -4.98
N TYR A 44 15.23 -3.64 -5.62
CA TYR A 44 15.33 -3.95 -7.04
C TYR A 44 16.51 -4.89 -7.26
N ASP A 45 16.35 -5.87 -8.13
CA ASP A 45 17.38 -6.87 -8.46
C ASP A 45 18.08 -7.45 -7.21
N ASN A 46 17.28 -7.80 -6.20
CA ASN A 46 17.75 -8.38 -4.94
C ASN A 46 18.67 -7.47 -4.09
N GLU A 47 18.71 -6.16 -4.39
CA GLU A 47 19.44 -5.15 -3.64
C GLU A 47 18.50 -4.10 -3.02
N LEU A 48 18.95 -3.51 -1.90
CA LEU A 48 18.24 -2.45 -1.19
C LEU A 48 18.85 -1.09 -1.53
N TYR A 49 18.04 -0.18 -2.01
CA TYR A 49 18.40 1.20 -2.32
C TYR A 49 17.70 2.17 -1.40
N VAL A 50 18.41 3.19 -0.95
CA VAL A 50 17.82 4.33 -0.22
C VAL A 50 17.44 5.39 -1.25
N ILE A 51 16.16 5.75 -1.29
CA ILE A 51 15.65 6.80 -2.18
C ILE A 51 15.87 8.16 -1.50
N GLU A 52 15.33 8.30 -0.28
CA GLU A 52 15.46 9.55 0.50
C GLU A 52 15.36 9.32 1.99
N VAL A 53 15.89 10.26 2.76
CA VAL A 53 15.81 10.30 4.22
C VAL A 53 15.28 11.66 4.63
N ASN A 54 14.15 11.67 5.33
CA ASN A 54 13.48 12.87 5.81
C ASN A 54 13.45 12.89 7.35
N PRO A 55 14.36 13.61 8.05
CA PRO A 55 14.39 13.68 9.52
C PRO A 55 13.29 14.63 10.04
N ARG A 56 12.05 14.28 9.78
CA ARG A 56 10.85 15.01 10.16
C ARG A 56 9.63 14.08 10.17
N ALA A 57 8.51 14.56 10.70
CA ALA A 57 7.23 13.88 10.55
C ALA A 57 6.85 13.74 9.07
N SER A 58 6.14 12.67 8.75
CA SER A 58 5.60 12.40 7.41
C SER A 58 4.09 12.14 7.48
N ARG A 59 3.43 12.14 6.34
CA ARG A 59 2.00 11.79 6.24
C ARG A 59 1.70 10.33 6.62
N THR A 60 2.71 9.47 6.64
CA THR A 60 2.58 8.07 7.07
C THR A 60 2.40 7.96 8.59
N VAL A 61 2.81 8.96 9.37
CA VAL A 61 2.77 8.91 10.84
C VAL A 61 1.36 8.69 11.41
N PRO A 62 0.30 9.41 11.00
CA PRO A 62 -1.06 9.16 11.49
C PRO A 62 -1.54 7.73 11.18
N TYR A 63 -1.24 7.25 9.96
CA TYR A 63 -1.55 5.89 9.54
C TYR A 63 -0.87 4.84 10.43
N ILE A 64 0.46 4.91 10.56
CA ILE A 64 1.24 3.94 11.34
C ILE A 64 0.91 4.04 12.84
N SER A 65 0.70 5.23 13.38
CA SER A 65 0.27 5.41 14.77
C SER A 65 -1.03 4.67 15.07
N LYS A 66 -2.03 4.80 14.20
CA LYS A 66 -3.30 4.06 14.32
C LYS A 66 -3.12 2.56 14.22
N VAL A 67 -2.37 2.10 13.22
CA VAL A 67 -2.22 0.68 12.90
C VAL A 67 -1.42 -0.05 13.98
N THR A 68 -0.39 0.58 14.54
CA THR A 68 0.47 -0.02 15.56
C THR A 68 0.02 0.26 16.99
N ASN A 69 -0.93 1.20 17.16
CA ASN A 69 -1.34 1.76 18.44
C ASN A 69 -0.15 2.38 19.21
N VAL A 70 0.82 2.94 18.49
CA VAL A 70 1.98 3.65 19.05
C VAL A 70 1.73 5.15 18.88
N PRO A 71 1.69 5.94 19.95
CA PRO A 71 1.46 7.39 19.88
C PRO A 71 2.73 8.12 19.39
N MET A 72 3.07 7.94 18.10
CA MET A 72 4.37 8.34 17.55
C MET A 72 4.66 9.83 17.70
N VAL A 73 3.65 10.69 17.56
CA VAL A 73 3.83 12.16 17.68
C VAL A 73 4.15 12.53 19.12
N GLU A 74 3.41 11.98 20.09
CA GLU A 74 3.67 12.19 21.51
C GLU A 74 5.08 11.73 21.89
N LEU A 75 5.43 10.49 21.52
CA LEU A 75 6.77 9.93 21.79
C LEU A 75 7.88 10.79 21.19
N ALA A 76 7.70 11.21 19.93
CA ALA A 76 8.66 12.09 19.27
C ALA A 76 8.85 13.42 20.03
N SER A 77 7.75 14.03 20.46
CA SER A 77 7.80 15.30 21.22
C SER A 77 8.55 15.12 22.56
N ARG A 78 8.27 14.04 23.28
CA ARG A 78 8.94 13.73 24.55
C ARG A 78 10.44 13.44 24.36
N VAL A 79 10.79 12.71 23.30
CA VAL A 79 12.20 12.45 22.94
C VAL A 79 12.93 13.74 22.56
N MET A 80 12.29 14.66 21.84
CA MET A 80 12.85 15.97 21.53
C MET A 80 13.09 16.81 22.79
N LEU A 81 12.27 16.63 23.82
CA LEU A 81 12.42 17.28 25.12
C LEU A 81 13.45 16.59 26.03
N GLY A 82 14.06 15.50 25.58
CA GLY A 82 15.18 14.83 26.26
C GLY A 82 14.82 13.53 26.97
N GLU A 83 13.58 13.07 26.93
CA GLU A 83 13.22 11.76 27.48
C GLU A 83 13.76 10.63 26.59
N SER A 84 14.08 9.47 27.17
CA SER A 84 14.48 8.29 26.40
C SER A 84 13.28 7.39 26.09
N LEU A 85 13.29 6.72 24.93
CA LEU A 85 12.28 5.73 24.60
C LEU A 85 12.19 4.60 25.64
N LYS A 86 13.31 4.26 26.26
CA LYS A 86 13.37 3.25 27.31
C LYS A 86 12.56 3.67 28.53
N ASP A 87 12.68 4.91 28.97
CA ASP A 87 11.93 5.45 30.14
C ASP A 87 10.43 5.57 29.84
N LEU A 88 10.09 5.70 28.53
CA LEU A 88 8.73 5.72 28.02
C LEU A 88 8.14 4.30 27.80
N GLY A 89 8.88 3.25 28.16
CA GLY A 89 8.44 1.85 28.02
C GLY A 89 8.58 1.29 26.62
N PHE A 90 9.34 1.95 25.74
CA PHE A 90 9.65 1.50 24.40
C PHE A 90 11.11 1.08 24.27
N GLY A 91 11.35 0.02 23.50
CA GLY A 91 12.70 -0.47 23.22
C GLY A 91 13.27 0.07 21.90
N THR A 92 14.30 -0.63 21.42
CA THR A 92 14.89 -0.44 20.10
C THR A 92 14.40 -1.50 19.11
N GLY A 93 14.54 -1.24 17.83
CA GLY A 93 14.14 -2.15 16.75
C GLY A 93 12.68 -2.00 16.35
N LEU A 94 12.15 -3.02 15.68
CA LEU A 94 10.77 -3.02 15.22
C LEU A 94 9.79 -3.21 16.37
N TYR A 95 8.72 -2.41 16.35
CA TYR A 95 7.60 -2.61 17.26
C TYR A 95 6.78 -3.84 16.85
N ARG A 96 5.95 -4.35 17.78
CA ARG A 96 5.13 -5.54 17.54
C ARG A 96 4.27 -5.37 16.29
N THR A 97 4.31 -6.37 15.42
CA THR A 97 3.43 -6.46 14.27
C THR A 97 1.99 -6.75 14.73
N PRO A 98 0.99 -5.99 14.28
CA PRO A 98 -0.39 -6.27 14.62
C PRO A 98 -0.84 -7.60 13.98
N PRO A 99 -1.83 -8.31 14.58
CA PRO A 99 -2.34 -9.59 14.06
C PRO A 99 -3.36 -9.39 12.92
N TYR A 100 -3.25 -8.33 12.16
CA TYR A 100 -4.11 -7.97 11.04
C TYR A 100 -3.35 -7.18 9.99
N PHE A 101 -3.88 -7.16 8.78
CA PHE A 101 -3.42 -6.27 7.72
C PHE A 101 -4.16 -4.94 7.79
N ALA A 102 -3.42 -3.88 7.52
CA ALA A 102 -3.94 -2.53 7.38
C ALA A 102 -3.57 -1.99 6.01
N VAL A 103 -4.55 -1.55 5.24
CA VAL A 103 -4.34 -0.96 3.92
C VAL A 103 -4.82 0.47 3.93
N LYS A 104 -3.91 1.39 3.65
CA LYS A 104 -4.23 2.79 3.40
C LYS A 104 -4.57 2.95 1.92
N VAL A 105 -5.72 3.55 1.61
CA VAL A 105 -6.14 3.87 0.25
C VAL A 105 -6.32 5.38 0.12
N PRO A 106 -5.72 6.04 -0.88
CA PRO A 106 -5.93 7.45 -1.13
C PRO A 106 -7.36 7.72 -1.63
N VAL A 107 -7.89 8.89 -1.27
CA VAL A 107 -9.18 9.38 -1.76
C VAL A 107 -8.93 10.55 -2.70
N PHE A 108 -9.56 10.53 -3.87
CA PHE A 108 -9.49 11.58 -4.88
C PHE A 108 -10.84 12.27 -5.01
N SER A 109 -10.83 13.56 -5.28
CA SER A 109 -12.04 14.36 -5.47
C SER A 109 -12.21 14.84 -6.92
N PHE A 110 -11.70 14.08 -7.90
CA PHE A 110 -11.77 14.46 -9.32
C PHE A 110 -13.21 14.66 -9.82
N GLU A 111 -14.15 13.84 -9.32
CA GLU A 111 -15.57 13.95 -9.69
C GLU A 111 -16.21 15.29 -9.27
N LYS A 112 -15.60 15.99 -8.31
CA LYS A 112 -16.06 17.29 -7.81
C LYS A 112 -15.39 18.47 -8.50
N LEU A 113 -14.36 18.21 -9.32
CA LEU A 113 -13.48 19.20 -9.94
C LEU A 113 -13.45 18.95 -11.45
N ASN A 114 -14.43 19.49 -12.18
CA ASN A 114 -14.67 19.23 -13.60
C ASN A 114 -13.47 19.53 -14.51
N ASP A 115 -12.58 20.44 -14.11
CA ASP A 115 -11.40 20.84 -14.89
C ASP A 115 -10.08 20.23 -14.37
N ALA A 116 -10.14 19.33 -13.39
CA ALA A 116 -8.93 18.74 -12.81
C ALA A 116 -8.37 17.63 -13.69
N ASN A 117 -7.07 17.70 -13.99
CA ASN A 117 -6.36 16.61 -14.64
C ASN A 117 -6.26 15.39 -13.67
N SER A 118 -6.97 14.32 -14.01
CA SER A 118 -7.03 13.08 -13.23
C SER A 118 -5.80 12.15 -13.39
N ILE A 119 -4.92 12.46 -14.36
CA ILE A 119 -3.70 11.67 -14.57
C ILE A 119 -2.77 11.83 -13.37
N LEU A 120 -2.41 10.72 -12.72
CA LEU A 120 -1.47 10.74 -11.62
C LEU A 120 -0.05 11.03 -12.12
N GLY A 121 0.70 11.81 -11.35
CA GLY A 121 2.05 12.24 -11.65
C GLY A 121 2.89 12.36 -10.37
N PRO A 122 4.02 13.07 -10.42
CA PRO A 122 4.88 13.23 -9.24
C PRO A 122 4.24 14.09 -8.15
N GLU A 123 3.25 14.89 -8.50
CA GLU A 123 2.50 15.73 -7.57
C GLU A 123 1.40 14.95 -6.85
N MET A 124 1.17 15.28 -5.59
CA MET A 124 0.10 14.67 -4.84
C MET A 124 -1.27 15.27 -5.20
N LYS A 125 -2.19 14.44 -5.67
CA LYS A 125 -3.56 14.81 -6.07
C LYS A 125 -4.65 14.27 -5.13
N SER A 126 -4.31 13.37 -4.22
CA SER A 126 -5.25 12.86 -3.21
C SER A 126 -5.67 13.96 -2.23
N THR A 127 -6.94 13.98 -1.88
CA THR A 127 -7.56 14.93 -0.95
C THR A 127 -7.79 14.35 0.44
N GLY A 128 -7.59 13.05 0.59
CA GLY A 128 -7.72 12.34 1.84
C GLY A 128 -7.21 10.92 1.74
N GLU A 129 -7.36 10.17 2.81
CA GLU A 129 -7.01 8.76 2.87
C GLU A 129 -7.96 8.01 3.80
N VAL A 130 -8.19 6.74 3.51
CA VAL A 130 -8.98 5.82 4.31
C VAL A 130 -8.17 4.61 4.71
N LEU A 131 -8.60 3.93 5.76
CA LEU A 131 -7.95 2.75 6.32
C LEU A 131 -8.88 1.54 6.23
N GLY A 132 -8.44 0.51 5.54
CA GLY A 132 -9.06 -0.81 5.57
C GLY A 132 -8.30 -1.74 6.51
N LEU A 133 -9.01 -2.45 7.38
CA LEU A 133 -8.46 -3.44 8.31
C LEU A 133 -9.06 -4.82 8.03
N GLY A 134 -8.22 -5.86 7.97
CA GLY A 134 -8.68 -7.22 7.71
C GLY A 134 -7.73 -8.29 8.25
N LYS A 135 -8.23 -9.52 8.41
CA LYS A 135 -7.41 -10.67 8.77
C LYS A 135 -6.50 -11.10 7.62
N THR A 136 -6.87 -10.77 6.40
CA THR A 136 -6.09 -11.00 5.19
C THR A 136 -5.84 -9.68 4.47
N MET A 137 -4.79 -9.61 3.65
CA MET A 137 -4.50 -8.44 2.83
C MET A 137 -5.64 -8.13 1.86
N ALA A 138 -6.24 -9.14 1.26
CA ALA A 138 -7.37 -8.99 0.33
C ALA A 138 -8.60 -8.38 1.04
N GLU A 139 -8.93 -8.82 2.26
CA GLU A 139 -10.01 -8.23 3.06
C GLU A 139 -9.74 -6.77 3.40
N ALA A 140 -8.52 -6.47 3.85
CA ALA A 140 -8.13 -5.10 4.18
C ALA A 140 -8.18 -4.18 2.96
N LEU A 141 -7.68 -4.66 1.82
CA LEU A 141 -7.72 -3.93 0.54
C LEU A 141 -9.16 -3.67 0.09
N PHE A 142 -10.01 -4.69 0.11
CA PHE A 142 -11.42 -4.57 -0.24
C PHE A 142 -12.13 -3.50 0.60
N LYS A 143 -11.95 -3.55 1.92
CA LYS A 143 -12.52 -2.56 2.85
C LYS A 143 -11.98 -1.14 2.58
N GLY A 144 -10.68 -1.02 2.33
CA GLY A 144 -10.06 0.26 2.00
C GLY A 144 -10.57 0.85 0.69
N LEU A 145 -10.65 0.05 -0.36
CA LEU A 145 -11.20 0.47 -1.66
C LEU A 145 -12.67 0.89 -1.53
N SER A 146 -13.49 0.08 -0.87
CA SER A 146 -14.91 0.41 -0.63
C SER A 146 -15.08 1.72 0.15
N ALA A 147 -14.27 1.94 1.19
CA ALA A 147 -14.30 3.17 1.98
C ALA A 147 -13.78 4.39 1.19
N ALA A 148 -12.90 4.19 0.20
CA ALA A 148 -12.44 5.24 -0.71
C ALA A 148 -13.45 5.57 -1.82
N GLY A 149 -14.61 4.90 -1.87
CA GLY A 149 -15.65 5.13 -2.86
C GLY A 149 -15.58 4.23 -4.09
N PHE A 150 -14.62 3.30 -4.15
CA PHE A 150 -14.59 2.32 -5.24
C PHE A 150 -15.73 1.32 -5.08
N SER A 151 -16.62 1.25 -6.06
CA SER A 151 -17.68 0.25 -6.11
C SER A 151 -17.09 -1.08 -6.57
N VAL A 152 -17.15 -2.08 -5.70
CA VAL A 152 -16.82 -3.46 -6.08
C VAL A 152 -18.13 -4.20 -6.34
N PRO A 153 -18.45 -4.51 -7.60
CA PRO A 153 -19.71 -5.14 -7.94
C PRO A 153 -19.85 -6.52 -7.27
N SER A 154 -21.07 -6.87 -6.86
CA SER A 154 -21.35 -8.24 -6.41
C SER A 154 -21.19 -9.25 -7.55
N ALA A 155 -20.97 -10.52 -7.21
CA ALA A 155 -20.87 -11.59 -8.21
C ALA A 155 -22.12 -11.68 -9.09
N GLY A 156 -23.31 -11.39 -8.53
CA GLY A 156 -24.57 -11.33 -9.29
C GLY A 156 -24.59 -10.21 -10.32
N ALA A 157 -24.14 -9.01 -9.94
CA ALA A 157 -24.03 -7.87 -10.85
C ALA A 157 -23.02 -8.15 -11.98
N LEU A 158 -21.87 -8.75 -11.67
CA LEU A 158 -20.87 -9.12 -12.66
C LEU A 158 -21.36 -10.17 -13.65
N LYS A 159 -22.20 -11.12 -13.23
CA LYS A 159 -22.82 -12.11 -14.12
C LYS A 159 -23.75 -11.48 -15.16
N SER A 160 -24.44 -10.41 -14.78
CA SER A 160 -25.38 -9.71 -15.69
C SER A 160 -24.69 -8.71 -16.63
N THR A 161 -23.57 -8.12 -16.23
CA THR A 161 -22.87 -7.06 -16.98
C THR A 161 -21.55 -7.52 -17.60
N GLY A 162 -20.85 -8.45 -16.98
CA GLY A 162 -19.53 -8.94 -17.39
C GLY A 162 -18.38 -8.05 -16.91
N ILE A 163 -17.18 -8.45 -17.31
CA ILE A 163 -15.91 -7.76 -16.99
C ILE A 163 -15.19 -7.42 -18.28
N PHE A 164 -14.77 -6.18 -18.44
CA PHE A 164 -13.87 -5.77 -19.51
C PHE A 164 -12.41 -5.82 -19.03
N ILE A 165 -11.56 -6.51 -19.78
CA ILE A 165 -10.14 -6.73 -19.48
C ILE A 165 -9.27 -6.16 -20.61
N SER A 166 -8.32 -5.31 -20.24
CA SER A 166 -7.29 -4.80 -21.15
C SER A 166 -5.99 -4.66 -20.39
N VAL A 167 -4.96 -5.40 -20.80
CA VAL A 167 -3.64 -5.40 -20.16
C VAL A 167 -2.53 -5.35 -21.20
N ASP A 168 -1.33 -5.01 -20.75
CA ASP A 168 -0.11 -5.07 -21.55
C ASP A 168 0.29 -6.54 -21.86
N GLU A 169 1.07 -6.75 -22.92
CA GLU A 169 1.53 -8.07 -23.33
C GLU A 169 2.37 -8.77 -22.25
N ASN A 170 3.11 -8.02 -21.47
CA ASN A 170 3.92 -8.55 -20.37
C ASN A 170 3.08 -9.17 -19.24
N ASP A 171 1.81 -8.75 -19.13
CA ASP A 171 0.89 -9.18 -18.06
C ASP A 171 -0.03 -10.34 -18.51
N TYR A 172 0.10 -10.83 -19.76
CA TYR A 172 -0.77 -11.89 -20.30
C TYR A 172 -0.76 -13.16 -19.47
N GLN A 173 0.37 -13.57 -18.91
CA GLN A 173 0.45 -14.80 -18.11
C GLN A 173 -0.36 -14.68 -16.80
N GLU A 174 -0.31 -13.52 -16.17
CA GLU A 174 -1.07 -13.26 -14.94
C GLU A 174 -2.57 -13.17 -15.23
N ILE A 175 -2.95 -12.41 -16.28
CA ILE A 175 -4.35 -12.18 -16.59
C ILE A 175 -5.07 -13.45 -17.06
N ILE A 176 -4.39 -14.39 -17.74
CA ILE A 176 -4.96 -15.68 -18.16
C ILE A 176 -5.50 -16.45 -16.94
N SER A 177 -4.73 -16.54 -15.86
CA SER A 177 -5.15 -17.24 -14.65
C SER A 177 -6.34 -16.55 -13.96
N LEU A 178 -6.35 -15.24 -13.94
CA LEU A 178 -7.44 -14.43 -13.37
C LEU A 178 -8.71 -14.54 -14.25
N ALA A 179 -8.58 -14.46 -15.56
CA ALA A 179 -9.68 -14.59 -16.51
C ALA A 179 -10.37 -15.96 -16.36
N LYS A 180 -9.59 -17.03 -16.17
CA LYS A 180 -10.16 -18.36 -15.92
C LYS A 180 -11.02 -18.37 -14.65
N ARG A 181 -10.58 -17.76 -13.56
CA ARG A 181 -11.35 -17.68 -12.32
C ARG A 181 -12.68 -16.94 -12.52
N PHE A 182 -12.69 -15.85 -13.28
CA PHE A 182 -13.93 -15.14 -13.60
C PHE A 182 -14.85 -15.98 -14.49
N TYR A 183 -14.31 -16.65 -15.49
CA TYR A 183 -15.05 -17.56 -16.36
C TYR A 183 -15.70 -18.71 -15.58
N ASP A 184 -14.95 -19.35 -14.69
CA ASP A 184 -15.44 -20.44 -13.82
C ASP A 184 -16.56 -19.97 -12.85
N LEU A 185 -16.62 -18.69 -12.54
CA LEU A 185 -17.72 -18.04 -11.80
C LEU A 185 -18.93 -17.73 -12.68
N GLY A 186 -18.89 -18.01 -13.98
CA GLY A 186 -19.94 -17.73 -14.95
C GLY A 186 -20.07 -16.24 -15.30
N ILE A 187 -18.97 -15.49 -15.26
CA ILE A 187 -18.93 -14.07 -15.62
C ILE A 187 -18.53 -13.95 -17.09
N THR A 188 -19.29 -13.16 -17.86
CA THR A 188 -18.94 -12.84 -19.25
C THR A 188 -17.69 -11.97 -19.32
N LEU A 189 -16.74 -12.35 -20.18
CA LEU A 189 -15.49 -11.60 -20.35
C LEU A 189 -15.51 -10.83 -21.67
N TYR A 190 -15.16 -9.56 -21.60
CA TYR A 190 -14.88 -8.68 -22.73
C TYR A 190 -13.41 -8.29 -22.67
N ALA A 191 -12.75 -8.23 -23.82
CA ALA A 191 -11.34 -7.87 -23.83
C ALA A 191 -10.94 -7.17 -25.14
N THR A 192 -9.86 -6.35 -25.06
CA THR A 192 -9.17 -5.87 -26.28
C THR A 192 -8.63 -7.04 -27.10
N SER A 193 -8.42 -6.85 -28.40
CA SER A 193 -8.05 -7.93 -29.32
C SER A 193 -6.82 -8.73 -28.90
N GLY A 194 -5.76 -8.06 -28.42
CA GLY A 194 -4.53 -8.71 -27.91
C GLY A 194 -4.81 -9.54 -26.66
N THR A 195 -5.44 -8.94 -25.66
CA THR A 195 -5.82 -9.61 -24.41
C THR A 195 -6.78 -10.78 -24.67
N ALA A 196 -7.78 -10.62 -25.55
CA ALA A 196 -8.70 -11.69 -25.94
C ALA A 196 -7.98 -12.87 -26.60
N LYS A 197 -7.00 -12.58 -27.47
CA LYS A 197 -6.18 -13.63 -28.10
C LYS A 197 -5.40 -14.44 -27.05
N ALA A 198 -4.82 -13.77 -26.07
CA ALA A 198 -4.12 -14.42 -24.97
C ALA A 198 -5.05 -15.30 -24.11
N ILE A 199 -6.23 -14.77 -23.71
CA ILE A 199 -7.20 -15.52 -22.91
C ILE A 199 -7.75 -16.74 -23.66
N ARG A 200 -8.01 -16.65 -24.97
CA ARG A 200 -8.48 -17.76 -25.79
C ARG A 200 -7.53 -18.94 -25.87
N THR A 201 -6.24 -18.77 -25.55
CA THR A 201 -5.26 -19.88 -25.52
C THR A 201 -5.63 -20.98 -24.51
N ILE A 202 -6.45 -20.67 -23.52
CA ILE A 202 -6.92 -21.63 -22.51
C ILE A 202 -8.37 -22.11 -22.75
N GLY A 203 -8.93 -21.84 -23.94
CA GLY A 203 -10.26 -22.34 -24.32
C GLY A 203 -11.44 -21.54 -23.77
N ILE A 204 -11.25 -20.26 -23.45
CA ILE A 204 -12.30 -19.34 -22.96
C ILE A 204 -12.66 -18.34 -24.05
#